data_4cc816f6f4b18412c44ceb4e8b89aacd
#
_entry.id   4cc816f6f4b18412c44ceb4e8b89aacd
#
_cell.length_a   1.000
_cell.length_b   1.000
_cell.length_c   1.000
_cell.angle_alpha   90.00
_cell.angle_beta   90.00
_cell.angle_gamma   90.00
#
_symmetry.space_group_name_H-M   'P 1'
#
loop_
_entity.id
_entity.type
_entity.pdbx_description
1 polymer ?
#
loop_
_entity_poly.entity_id
_entity_poly.type
_entity_poly.pdbx_seq_one_letter_code
_entity_poly.pdbx_strand_id
1 'polypeptide(L)'
;MKSKIEIPRDEIIKFCQKWKISEFALFGSVIRDDFGPESDIDVCVTFAQDAHPDLYDLAVMEDELHEIFKRNVDIVEKAGLRNPFRRREILNNLEIVYAA
;
A
#
# COMPACT_ATOMS: atom_id res chain seq x y z
N MET A 1 11.01 -7.56 -7.23
CA MET A 1 11.80 -6.80 -6.24
C MET A 1 11.37 -7.15 -4.83
N LYS A 2 12.28 -7.04 -3.88
CA LYS A 2 11.97 -7.30 -2.48
C LYS A 2 11.97 -6.00 -1.70
N SER A 3 11.01 -5.86 -0.78
CA SER A 3 11.01 -4.75 0.16
C SER A 3 12.20 -4.81 1.09
N LYS A 4 12.57 -3.66 1.65
CA LYS A 4 13.69 -3.53 2.58
C LYS A 4 13.29 -3.76 4.03
N ILE A 5 12.03 -4.15 4.27
CA ILE A 5 11.50 -4.38 5.60
C ILE A 5 10.87 -5.76 5.68
N GLU A 6 10.71 -6.25 6.91
CA GLU A 6 9.93 -7.45 7.14
C GLU A 6 8.45 -7.15 6.98
N ILE A 7 7.75 -7.97 6.21
CA ILE A 7 6.34 -7.75 5.90
C ILE A 7 5.48 -8.61 6.83
N PRO A 8 4.63 -8.00 7.68
CA PRO A 8 3.72 -8.75 8.55
C PRO A 8 2.51 -9.26 7.77
N ARG A 9 2.71 -10.32 6.98
CA ARG A 9 1.73 -10.80 6.01
C ARG A 9 0.38 -11.15 6.60
N ASP A 10 0.34 -11.81 7.75
CA ASP A 10 -0.92 -12.20 8.38
C ASP A 10 -1.76 -10.99 8.75
N GLU A 11 -1.13 -9.95 9.28
CA GLU A 11 -1.82 -8.72 9.64
C GLU A 11 -2.31 -7.98 8.41
N ILE A 12 -1.52 -7.99 7.32
CA ILE A 12 -1.91 -7.37 6.06
C ILE A 12 -3.09 -8.11 5.44
N ILE A 13 -3.10 -9.43 5.48
CA ILE A 13 -4.23 -10.22 4.97
C ILE A 13 -5.51 -9.85 5.71
N LYS A 14 -5.46 -9.76 7.03
CA LYS A 14 -6.63 -9.37 7.84
C LYS A 14 -7.08 -7.95 7.50
N PHE A 15 -6.13 -7.03 7.33
CA PHE A 15 -6.41 -5.66 6.93
C PHE A 15 -7.12 -5.61 5.59
N CYS A 16 -6.61 -6.34 4.60
CA CYS A 16 -7.20 -6.38 3.27
C CYS A 16 -8.61 -6.96 3.28
N GLN A 17 -8.85 -8.00 4.06
CA GLN A 17 -10.17 -8.61 4.19
C GLN A 17 -11.15 -7.65 4.85
N LYS A 18 -10.71 -6.94 5.88
CA LYS A 18 -11.54 -5.96 6.59
C LYS A 18 -11.99 -4.83 5.67
N TRP A 19 -11.08 -4.31 4.85
CA TRP A 19 -11.34 -3.14 4.01
C TRP A 19 -11.73 -3.49 2.59
N LYS A 20 -11.90 -4.77 2.28
CA LYS A 20 -12.28 -5.24 0.92
C LYS A 20 -11.26 -4.80 -0.12
N ILE A 21 -10.00 -4.98 0.20
CA ILE A 21 -8.90 -4.72 -0.72
C ILE A 21 -8.64 -5.98 -1.53
N SER A 22 -8.62 -5.86 -2.85
CA SER A 22 -8.34 -6.99 -3.73
C SER A 22 -6.86 -7.13 -4.06
N GLU A 23 -6.08 -6.04 -3.97
CA GLU A 23 -4.65 -6.07 -4.20
C GLU A 23 -3.96 -5.05 -3.30
N PHE A 24 -2.88 -5.47 -2.66
CA PHE A 24 -2.07 -4.63 -1.78
C PHE A 24 -0.62 -4.77 -2.21
N ALA A 25 0.01 -3.67 -2.57
CA ALA A 25 1.38 -3.69 -3.08
C ALA A 25 2.20 -2.56 -2.45
N LEU A 26 3.50 -2.79 -2.34
CA LEU A 26 4.46 -1.79 -1.89
C LEU A 26 5.17 -1.19 -3.10
N PHE A 27 5.49 0.09 -3.01
CA PHE A 27 6.27 0.75 -4.05
C PHE A 27 7.13 1.86 -3.44
N GLY A 28 7.87 2.57 -4.28
CA GLY A 28 8.67 3.68 -3.81
C GLY A 28 9.93 3.24 -3.07
N SER A 29 10.35 4.05 -2.08
CA SER A 29 11.65 3.84 -1.42
C SER A 29 11.79 2.51 -0.72
N VAL A 30 10.70 1.92 -0.23
CA VAL A 30 10.74 0.65 0.50
C VAL A 30 11.27 -0.51 -0.36
N ILE A 31 11.17 -0.40 -1.69
CA ILE A 31 11.69 -1.41 -2.62
C ILE A 31 12.94 -0.93 -3.36
N ARG A 32 13.47 0.25 -2.99
CA ARG A 32 14.68 0.82 -3.59
C ARG A 32 15.80 0.87 -2.55
N ASP A 33 17.00 1.11 -3.03
CA ASP A 33 18.21 1.15 -2.17
C ASP A 33 18.27 2.39 -1.30
N ASP A 34 17.46 3.42 -1.58
CA ASP A 34 17.46 4.67 -0.81
C ASP A 34 16.53 4.65 0.40
N PHE A 35 15.93 3.52 0.72
CA PHE A 35 15.05 3.40 1.88
C PHE A 35 15.87 3.48 3.18
N GLY A 36 15.47 4.38 4.06
CA GLY A 36 16.14 4.60 5.35
C GLY A 36 15.19 4.49 6.54
N PRO A 37 15.72 4.65 7.76
CA PRO A 37 14.91 4.49 8.98
C PRO A 37 13.73 5.46 9.10
N GLU A 38 13.82 6.62 8.44
CA GLU A 38 12.77 7.63 8.49
C GLU A 38 11.92 7.68 7.23
N SER A 39 12.18 6.80 6.27
CA SER A 39 11.42 6.76 5.03
C SER A 39 9.99 6.26 5.27
N ASP A 40 9.03 6.90 4.63
CA ASP A 40 7.63 6.46 4.66
C ASP A 40 7.47 5.22 3.79
N ILE A 41 6.45 4.43 4.12
CA ILE A 41 6.09 3.26 3.31
C ILE A 41 4.99 3.69 2.35
N ASP A 42 5.23 3.48 1.05
CA ASP A 42 4.26 3.79 0.02
C ASP A 42 3.51 2.52 -0.37
N VAL A 43 2.19 2.58 -0.29
CA VAL A 43 1.31 1.44 -0.52
C VAL A 43 0.33 1.77 -1.65
N CYS A 44 0.22 0.87 -2.61
CA CYS A 44 -0.77 0.97 -3.68
C CYS A 44 -1.84 -0.10 -3.47
N VAL A 45 -3.09 0.32 -3.35
CA VAL A 45 -4.20 -0.61 -3.10
C VAL A 45 -5.20 -0.57 -4.24
N THR A 46 -5.84 -1.71 -4.47
CA THR A 46 -7.00 -1.84 -5.34
C THR A 46 -8.15 -2.38 -4.51
N PHE A 47 -9.27 -1.67 -4.50
CA PHE A 47 -10.44 -2.10 -3.76
C PHE A 47 -11.31 -3.04 -4.59
N ALA A 48 -12.04 -3.93 -3.92
CA ALA A 48 -13.06 -4.74 -4.57
C ALA A 48 -14.15 -3.83 -5.13
N GLN A 49 -14.90 -4.33 -6.13
CA GLN A 49 -15.90 -3.52 -6.81
C GLN A 49 -17.01 -2.99 -5.89
N ASP A 50 -17.32 -3.73 -4.83
CA ASP A 50 -18.36 -3.34 -3.87
C ASP A 50 -17.83 -2.49 -2.72
N ALA A 51 -16.54 -2.16 -2.72
CA ALA A 51 -15.94 -1.34 -1.67
C ALA A 51 -15.92 0.13 -2.10
N HIS A 52 -16.43 0.99 -1.23
CA HIS A 52 -16.51 2.43 -1.51
C HIS A 52 -16.01 3.23 -0.30
N PRO A 53 -14.69 3.18 -0.02
CA PRO A 53 -14.14 3.92 1.12
C PRO A 53 -14.21 5.41 0.88
N ASP A 54 -14.50 6.17 1.94
CA ASP A 54 -14.43 7.62 1.89
C ASP A 54 -13.10 8.13 2.47
N LEU A 55 -12.93 9.43 2.54
CA LEU A 55 -11.69 10.02 3.06
C LEU A 55 -11.44 9.67 4.52
N TYR A 56 -12.51 9.57 5.31
CA TYR A 56 -12.38 9.16 6.71
C TYR A 56 -11.88 7.72 6.80
N ASP A 57 -12.43 6.84 5.98
CA ASP A 57 -11.98 5.44 5.93
C ASP A 57 -10.50 5.35 5.57
N LEU A 58 -10.05 6.14 4.59
CA LEU A 58 -8.63 6.15 4.20
C LEU A 58 -7.74 6.61 5.35
N ALA A 59 -8.18 7.61 6.13
CA ALA A 59 -7.41 8.07 7.29
C ALA A 59 -7.30 6.98 8.34
N VAL A 60 -8.38 6.25 8.61
CA VAL A 60 -8.37 5.12 9.55
C VAL A 60 -7.44 4.02 9.04
N MET A 61 -7.50 3.72 7.74
CA MET A 61 -6.62 2.73 7.13
C MET A 61 -5.14 3.09 7.30
N GLU A 62 -4.79 4.36 7.09
CA GLU A 62 -3.41 4.81 7.28
C GLU A 62 -2.97 4.64 8.73
N ASP A 63 -3.83 4.97 9.70
CA ASP A 63 -3.53 4.77 11.11
C ASP A 63 -3.32 3.29 11.44
N GLU A 64 -4.15 2.42 10.90
CA GLU A 64 -4.00 0.98 11.10
C GLU A 64 -2.70 0.45 10.51
N LEU A 65 -2.35 0.90 9.31
CA LEU A 65 -1.09 0.50 8.68
C LEU A 65 0.11 1.06 9.42
N HIS A 66 0.00 2.27 9.97
CA HIS A 66 1.05 2.81 10.82
C HIS A 66 1.32 1.88 12.01
N GLU A 67 0.28 1.35 12.63
CA GLU A 67 0.44 0.41 13.73
C GLU A 67 1.04 -0.93 13.28
N ILE A 68 0.65 -1.40 12.11
CA ILE A 68 1.14 -2.66 11.57
C ILE A 68 2.63 -2.56 11.22
N PHE A 69 3.03 -1.53 10.50
CA PHE A 69 4.40 -1.36 10.04
C PHE A 69 5.30 -0.62 11.02
N LYS A 70 4.71 0.07 12.01
CA LYS A 70 5.45 0.94 12.93
C LYS A 70 6.17 2.08 12.21
N ARG A 71 5.58 2.56 11.12
CA ARG A 71 6.09 3.66 10.29
C ARG A 71 4.93 4.41 9.69
N ASN A 72 5.20 5.63 9.23
CA ASN A 72 4.22 6.37 8.45
C ASN A 72 3.99 5.67 7.12
N VAL A 73 2.74 5.61 6.71
CA VAL A 73 2.32 4.92 5.49
C VAL A 73 1.48 5.86 4.64
N ASP A 74 1.83 5.98 3.37
CA ASP A 74 1.02 6.70 2.38
C ASP A 74 0.26 5.69 1.53
N ILE A 75 -1.05 5.84 1.48
CA ILE A 75 -1.90 4.96 0.67
C ILE A 75 -2.26 5.65 -0.63
N VAL A 76 -2.01 4.98 -1.74
CA VAL A 76 -2.41 5.42 -3.06
C VAL A 76 -3.39 4.39 -3.62
N GLU A 77 -4.55 4.85 -4.08
CA GLU A 77 -5.51 3.99 -4.73
C GLU A 77 -5.14 3.85 -6.21
N LYS A 78 -4.99 2.61 -6.67
CA LYS A 78 -4.56 2.34 -8.04
C LYS A 78 -5.48 3.00 -9.09
N ALA A 79 -6.78 2.93 -8.86
CA ALA A 79 -7.77 3.52 -9.77
C ALA A 79 -7.68 5.06 -9.82
N GLY A 80 -7.10 5.68 -8.80
CA GLY A 80 -6.93 7.14 -8.74
C GLY A 80 -5.68 7.67 -9.42
N LEU A 81 -4.82 6.79 -9.92
CA LEU A 81 -3.60 7.20 -10.60
C LEU A 81 -3.92 7.66 -12.02
N ARG A 82 -3.99 8.98 -12.22
CA ARG A 82 -4.40 9.57 -13.49
C ARG A 82 -3.24 10.08 -14.33
N ASN A 83 -2.15 10.53 -13.67
CA ASN A 83 -0.97 10.97 -14.39
C ASN A 83 -0.30 9.74 -15.03
N PRO A 84 -0.21 9.66 -16.39
CA PRO A 84 0.28 8.45 -17.05
C PRO A 84 1.74 8.14 -16.74
N PHE A 85 2.57 9.13 -16.51
CA PHE A 85 3.98 8.91 -16.19
C PHE A 85 4.13 8.35 -14.79
N ARG A 86 3.43 8.93 -13.81
CA ARG A 86 3.46 8.45 -12.43
C ARG A 86 2.86 7.06 -12.32
N ARG A 87 1.74 6.83 -13.01
CA ARG A 87 1.08 5.53 -13.03
C ARG A 87 2.02 4.45 -13.56
N ARG A 88 2.70 4.73 -14.67
CA ARG A 88 3.63 3.78 -15.26
C ARG A 88 4.79 3.46 -14.32
N GLU A 89 5.37 4.51 -13.73
CA GLU A 89 6.48 4.35 -12.80
C GLU A 89 6.10 3.48 -11.60
N ILE A 90 4.96 3.77 -10.99
CA ILE A 90 4.47 3.01 -9.84
C ILE A 90 4.17 1.57 -10.23
N LEU A 91 3.41 1.37 -11.30
CA LEU A 91 2.97 0.02 -11.69
C LEU A 91 4.10 -0.88 -12.17
N ASN A 92 5.18 -0.30 -12.68
CA ASN A 92 6.34 -1.08 -13.12
C ASN A 92 7.25 -1.48 -11.96
N ASN A 93 7.08 -0.91 -10.78
CA ASN A 93 7.97 -1.11 -9.65
C ASN A 93 7.21 -1.51 -8.37
N LEU A 94 6.18 -2.33 -8.52
CA LEU A 94 5.40 -2.83 -7.39
C LEU A 94 5.95 -4.13 -6.85
N GLU A 95 5.86 -4.29 -5.54
CA GLU A 95 5.98 -5.61 -4.89
C GLU A 95 4.60 -5.97 -4.36
N ILE A 96 3.94 -6.94 -4.99
CA ILE A 96 2.60 -7.36 -4.58
C ILE A 96 2.72 -8.22 -3.32
N VAL A 97 2.04 -7.80 -2.26
CA VAL A 97 2.04 -8.49 -0.97
C VAL A 97 0.78 -9.34 -0.81
N TYR A 98 -0.34 -8.89 -1.34
CA TYR A 98 -1.62 -9.57 -1.24
C TYR A 98 -2.41 -9.38 -2.54
N ALA A 99 -3.00 -10.44 -3.02
CA ALA A 99 -3.92 -10.42 -4.18
C ALA A 99 -5.01 -11.45 -3.93
N ALA A 100 -6.26 -10.98 -3.99
CA ALA A 100 -7.42 -11.85 -3.79
C ALA A 100 -7.77 -12.61 -5.08
#